data_29884fab3e01544143890022e00ed496
#
_entry.id   29884fab3e01544143890022e00ed496
#
_cell.length_a   1.000
_cell.length_b   1.000
_cell.length_c   1.000
_cell.angle_alpha   90.00
_cell.angle_beta   90.00
_cell.angle_gamma   90.00
#
_symmetry.space_group_name_H-M   'P 1'
#
loop_
_entity.id
_entity.type
_entity.pdbx_description
1 polymer ?
#
loop_
_entity_poly.entity_id
_entity_poly.type
_entity_poly.pdbx_seq_one_letter_code
_entity_poly.pdbx_strand_id
1 'polypeptide(L)'
;MPEPLLDVRALDAGYGDFQALFGVSMTVAPGEVVAVIGANGAGKSTLLNSIAGMIRSRRDAIRFEGVPIGDHPAHAVVARGIALVPEGRRLFASLTVEENLKIGGQLGRPGPWTLARIYELFPVLAERRTQPATSLSGGQQQMVAIGRALMSNPKLLLCDEISLGLAPIVVREIYARLPAIVAEGLSLVIVEQDIVQALAAASQVYCLQEGRVALQGAADSLTREAIAAAYFGV
;
A
#
# COMPACT_ATOMS: atom_id res chain seq x y z
N MET A 1 24.26 2.07 7.40
CA MET A 1 22.79 2.14 7.57
C MET A 1 22.26 0.72 7.47
N PRO A 2 21.24 0.32 8.21
CA PRO A 2 20.64 -1.02 8.05
C PRO A 2 20.15 -1.19 6.60
N GLU A 3 20.16 -2.42 6.13
CA GLU A 3 19.68 -2.76 4.79
C GLU A 3 18.17 -2.45 4.69
N PRO A 4 17.70 -1.76 3.63
CA PRO A 4 16.28 -1.46 3.48
C PRO A 4 15.45 -2.74 3.28
N LEU A 5 14.21 -2.74 3.79
CA LEU A 5 13.26 -3.82 3.56
C LEU A 5 12.86 -3.90 2.08
N LEU A 6 12.56 -2.73 1.49
CA LEU A 6 12.31 -2.57 0.05
C LEU A 6 13.32 -1.57 -0.53
N ASP A 7 13.89 -1.92 -1.68
CA ASP A 7 14.81 -1.07 -2.42
C ASP A 7 14.44 -1.09 -3.92
N VAL A 8 13.93 0.03 -4.40
CA VAL A 8 13.57 0.27 -5.81
C VAL A 8 14.66 1.12 -6.44
N ARG A 9 15.25 0.64 -7.54
CA ARG A 9 16.45 1.21 -8.18
C ARG A 9 16.20 1.51 -9.65
N ALA A 10 16.14 2.79 -10.00
CA ALA A 10 15.98 3.24 -11.37
C ALA A 10 14.93 2.42 -12.14
N LEU A 11 13.73 2.29 -11.52
CA LEU A 11 12.64 1.50 -12.06
C LEU A 11 12.03 2.20 -13.27
N ASP A 12 12.08 1.49 -14.40
CA ASP A 12 11.29 1.78 -15.59
C ASP A 12 10.16 0.77 -15.67
N ALA A 13 8.92 1.22 -15.83
CA ALA A 13 7.75 0.35 -15.91
C ALA A 13 6.60 1.00 -16.69
N GLY A 14 5.71 0.17 -17.23
CA GLY A 14 4.57 0.65 -18.02
C GLY A 14 3.63 -0.45 -18.46
N TYR A 15 2.77 -0.14 -19.42
CA TYR A 15 1.72 -1.02 -19.93
C TYR A 15 1.87 -1.18 -21.45
N GLY A 16 2.33 -2.34 -21.91
CA GLY A 16 2.67 -2.54 -23.33
C GLY A 16 3.70 -1.51 -23.79
N ASP A 17 3.41 -0.74 -24.81
CA ASP A 17 4.31 0.29 -25.36
C ASP A 17 4.26 1.63 -24.58
N PHE A 18 3.35 1.76 -23.61
CA PHE A 18 3.23 2.99 -22.82
C PHE A 18 4.09 2.89 -21.55
N GLN A 19 5.19 3.66 -21.51
CA GLN A 19 6.01 3.79 -20.31
C GLN A 19 5.39 4.83 -19.37
N ALA A 20 5.21 4.45 -18.09
CA ALA A 20 4.60 5.26 -17.05
C ALA A 20 5.58 5.66 -15.95
N LEU A 21 6.67 4.93 -15.77
CA LEU A 21 7.73 5.24 -14.80
C LEU A 21 9.08 5.35 -15.49
N PHE A 22 9.88 6.33 -15.09
CA PHE A 22 11.15 6.67 -15.70
C PHE A 22 12.23 6.80 -14.61
N GLY A 23 12.94 5.71 -14.34
CA GLY A 23 14.09 5.71 -13.43
C GLY A 23 13.70 5.97 -11.95
N VAL A 24 12.52 5.55 -11.51
CA VAL A 24 12.06 5.78 -10.13
C VAL A 24 12.92 5.00 -9.14
N SER A 25 13.41 5.70 -8.10
CA SER A 25 14.16 5.09 -7.00
C SER A 25 13.51 5.48 -5.67
N MET A 26 13.33 4.49 -4.78
CA MET A 26 12.83 4.68 -3.42
C MET A 26 13.26 3.55 -2.50
N THR A 27 13.29 3.81 -1.22
CA THR A 27 13.58 2.80 -0.20
C THR A 27 12.52 2.80 0.90
N VAL A 28 12.33 1.66 1.55
CA VAL A 28 11.51 1.53 2.76
C VAL A 28 12.32 0.75 3.79
N ALA A 29 12.52 1.32 4.97
CA ALA A 29 13.17 0.63 6.08
C ALA A 29 12.17 -0.31 6.80
N PRO A 30 12.66 -1.31 7.57
CA PRO A 30 11.78 -2.11 8.43
C PRO A 30 11.01 -1.25 9.43
N GLY A 31 9.68 -1.45 9.52
CA GLY A 31 8.80 -0.69 10.41
C GLY A 31 8.50 0.75 9.96
N GLU A 32 8.93 1.14 8.77
CA GLU A 32 8.74 2.49 8.25
C GLU A 32 7.40 2.65 7.53
N VAL A 33 6.82 3.85 7.61
CA VAL A 33 5.69 4.28 6.81
C VAL A 33 6.17 5.30 5.78
N VAL A 34 6.06 4.95 4.51
CA VAL A 34 6.44 5.81 3.39
C VAL A 34 5.19 6.25 2.63
N ALA A 35 5.04 7.53 2.38
CA ALA A 35 4.00 8.06 1.51
C ALA A 35 4.53 8.31 0.09
N VAL A 36 3.73 7.93 -0.90
CA VAL A 36 3.94 8.30 -2.30
C VAL A 36 2.77 9.19 -2.73
N ILE A 37 3.06 10.45 -3.00
CA ILE A 37 2.07 11.45 -3.41
C ILE A 37 2.31 11.87 -4.86
N GLY A 38 1.31 12.49 -5.48
CA GLY A 38 1.38 12.99 -6.85
C GLY A 38 0.01 13.05 -7.49
N ALA A 39 -0.11 13.81 -8.56
CA ALA A 39 -1.35 13.96 -9.33
C ALA A 39 -1.83 12.63 -9.93
N ASN A 40 -3.10 12.62 -10.40
CA ASN A 40 -3.62 11.50 -11.17
C ASN A 40 -2.78 11.32 -12.44
N GLY A 41 -2.42 10.07 -12.74
CA GLY A 41 -1.53 9.76 -13.85
C GLY A 41 -0.03 9.94 -13.58
N ALA A 42 0.39 10.39 -12.38
CA ALA A 42 1.81 10.55 -12.04
C ALA A 42 2.61 9.23 -11.95
N GLY A 43 1.95 8.06 -12.05
CA GLY A 43 2.61 6.76 -12.01
C GLY A 43 2.51 6.02 -10.66
N LYS A 44 1.78 6.56 -9.67
CA LYS A 44 1.69 5.99 -8.31
C LYS A 44 1.24 4.53 -8.28
N SER A 45 0.08 4.22 -8.89
CA SER A 45 -0.43 2.84 -8.95
C SER A 45 0.45 1.93 -9.81
N THR A 46 1.13 2.48 -10.84
CA THR A 46 2.11 1.73 -11.64
C THR A 46 3.29 1.30 -10.78
N LEU A 47 3.77 2.18 -9.89
CA LEU A 47 4.83 1.86 -8.93
C LEU A 47 4.40 0.73 -7.98
N LEU A 48 3.22 0.84 -7.35
CA LEU A 48 2.72 -0.21 -6.46
C LEU A 48 2.50 -1.55 -7.19
N ASN A 49 1.92 -1.51 -8.40
CA ASN A 49 1.70 -2.70 -9.21
C ASN A 49 3.02 -3.36 -9.65
N SER A 50 4.08 -2.58 -9.89
CA SER A 50 5.40 -3.11 -10.17
C SER A 50 6.01 -3.79 -8.95
N ILE A 51 5.93 -3.16 -7.77
CA ILE A 51 6.40 -3.74 -6.51
C ILE A 51 5.62 -5.03 -6.16
N ALA A 52 4.30 -5.04 -6.43
CA ALA A 52 3.43 -6.20 -6.19
C ALA A 52 3.60 -7.32 -7.24
N GLY A 53 4.44 -7.15 -8.27
CA GLY A 53 4.68 -8.14 -9.33
C GLY A 53 3.51 -8.30 -10.32
N MET A 54 2.60 -7.32 -10.37
CA MET A 54 1.52 -7.26 -11.37
C MET A 54 2.02 -6.68 -12.69
N ILE A 55 3.01 -5.80 -12.63
CA ILE A 55 3.78 -5.31 -13.77
C ILE A 55 5.22 -5.79 -13.57
N ARG A 56 5.75 -6.51 -14.55
CA ARG A 56 7.14 -6.98 -14.49
C ARG A 56 8.10 -5.88 -14.87
N SER A 57 9.24 -5.87 -14.22
CA SER A 57 10.34 -4.95 -14.51
C SER A 57 11.67 -5.71 -14.63
N ARG A 58 12.76 -4.97 -14.86
CA ARG A 58 14.09 -5.57 -14.76
C ARG A 58 14.28 -6.16 -13.35
N ARG A 59 14.79 -7.39 -13.30
CA ARG A 59 14.94 -8.19 -12.07
C ARG A 59 15.55 -7.40 -10.91
N ASP A 60 16.65 -6.68 -11.16
CA ASP A 60 17.37 -5.94 -10.13
C ASP A 60 16.78 -4.57 -9.79
N ALA A 61 15.74 -4.12 -10.53
CA ALA A 61 15.11 -2.84 -10.28
C ALA A 61 14.30 -2.80 -8.99
N ILE A 62 13.89 -3.96 -8.46
CA ILE A 62 13.18 -4.06 -7.18
C ILE A 62 13.82 -5.16 -6.36
N ARG A 63 14.22 -4.82 -5.13
CA ARG A 63 14.75 -5.77 -4.15
C ARG A 63 13.90 -5.74 -2.89
N PHE A 64 13.63 -6.91 -2.34
CA PHE A 64 12.93 -7.09 -1.07
C PHE A 64 13.77 -7.97 -0.16
N GLU A 65 14.14 -7.46 1.03
CA GLU A 65 15.10 -8.11 1.93
C GLU A 65 16.41 -8.49 1.18
N GLY A 66 16.95 -7.57 0.37
CA GLY A 66 18.15 -7.79 -0.44
C GLY A 66 17.96 -8.71 -1.65
N VAL A 67 16.83 -9.43 -1.78
CA VAL A 67 16.55 -10.36 -2.88
C VAL A 67 15.91 -9.64 -4.06
N PRO A 68 16.46 -9.76 -5.29
CA PRO A 68 15.84 -9.21 -6.50
C PRO A 68 14.49 -9.89 -6.80
N ILE A 69 13.45 -9.08 -7.03
CA ILE A 69 12.07 -9.54 -7.26
C ILE A 69 11.37 -8.89 -8.46
N GLY A 70 12.02 -7.97 -9.20
CA GLY A 70 11.38 -7.19 -10.25
C GLY A 70 10.75 -8.00 -11.39
N ASP A 71 11.22 -9.22 -11.64
CA ASP A 71 10.69 -10.16 -12.63
C ASP A 71 9.74 -11.22 -12.03
N HIS A 72 9.50 -11.18 -10.71
CA HIS A 72 8.65 -12.17 -10.04
C HIS A 72 7.16 -11.91 -10.34
N PRO A 73 6.35 -12.96 -10.52
CA PRO A 73 4.90 -12.82 -10.63
C PRO A 73 4.27 -12.52 -9.26
N ALA A 74 3.09 -11.90 -9.25
CA ALA A 74 2.42 -11.43 -8.03
C ALA A 74 2.30 -12.50 -6.93
N HIS A 75 1.97 -13.75 -7.27
CA HIS A 75 1.87 -14.82 -6.28
C HIS A 75 3.20 -15.11 -5.56
N ALA A 76 4.33 -15.00 -6.27
CA ALA A 76 5.66 -15.17 -5.67
C ALA A 76 6.05 -13.97 -4.79
N VAL A 77 5.63 -12.76 -5.17
CA VAL A 77 5.82 -11.54 -4.39
C VAL A 77 5.01 -11.61 -3.08
N VAL A 78 3.75 -12.01 -3.14
CA VAL A 78 2.90 -12.22 -1.94
C VAL A 78 3.50 -13.30 -1.04
N ALA A 79 3.99 -14.41 -1.61
CA ALA A 79 4.65 -15.46 -0.86
C ALA A 79 5.92 -14.98 -0.12
N ARG A 80 6.56 -13.89 -0.55
CA ARG A 80 7.70 -13.27 0.15
C ARG A 80 7.28 -12.33 1.28
N GLY A 81 6.02 -11.90 1.33
CA GLY A 81 5.51 -11.03 2.38
C GLY A 81 5.22 -9.60 1.96
N ILE A 82 4.94 -9.36 0.69
CA ILE A 82 4.41 -8.10 0.21
C ILE A 82 2.92 -8.31 -0.09
N ALA A 83 2.03 -7.50 0.50
CA ALA A 83 0.61 -7.51 0.21
C ALA A 83 0.15 -6.16 -0.33
N LEU A 84 -0.86 -6.18 -1.20
CA LEU A 84 -1.44 -4.98 -1.80
C LEU A 84 -2.90 -4.84 -1.39
N VAL A 85 -3.26 -3.66 -0.89
CA VAL A 85 -4.64 -3.17 -0.81
C VAL A 85 -4.87 -2.33 -2.06
N PRO A 86 -5.56 -2.85 -3.07
CA PRO A 86 -5.72 -2.15 -4.34
C PRO A 86 -6.77 -1.05 -4.25
N GLU A 87 -6.69 -0.07 -5.13
CA GLU A 87 -7.76 0.87 -5.40
C GLU A 87 -9.07 0.12 -5.73
N GLY A 88 -10.20 0.66 -5.29
CA GLY A 88 -11.53 0.09 -5.54
C GLY A 88 -11.82 -1.20 -4.76
N ARG A 89 -11.04 -1.50 -3.70
CA ARG A 89 -11.25 -2.56 -2.69
C ARG A 89 -11.17 -3.99 -3.22
N ARG A 90 -11.61 -4.25 -4.45
CA ARG A 90 -11.56 -5.55 -5.15
C ARG A 90 -12.03 -6.72 -4.28
N LEU A 91 -13.19 -6.58 -3.61
CA LEU A 91 -13.77 -7.65 -2.81
C LEU A 91 -14.41 -8.72 -3.70
N PHE A 92 -14.42 -9.94 -3.22
CA PHE A 92 -15.15 -11.04 -3.85
C PHE A 92 -16.64 -10.88 -3.53
N ALA A 93 -17.43 -10.45 -4.52
CA ALA A 93 -18.81 -10.06 -4.36
C ALA A 93 -19.74 -11.19 -3.87
N SER A 94 -19.44 -12.42 -4.26
CA SER A 94 -20.20 -13.62 -3.88
C SER A 94 -19.87 -14.16 -2.48
N LEU A 95 -18.84 -13.60 -1.82
CA LEU A 95 -18.36 -14.08 -0.54
C LEU A 95 -18.78 -13.15 0.61
N THR A 96 -18.96 -13.75 1.77
CA THR A 96 -19.14 -13.04 3.03
C THR A 96 -17.90 -12.24 3.43
N VAL A 97 -18.04 -11.39 4.44
CA VAL A 97 -16.91 -10.67 5.07
C VAL A 97 -15.84 -11.64 5.53
N GLU A 98 -16.23 -12.66 6.31
CA GLU A 98 -15.30 -13.64 6.86
C GLU A 98 -14.59 -14.45 5.78
N GLU A 99 -15.29 -14.86 4.74
CA GLU A 99 -14.70 -15.58 3.61
C GLU A 99 -13.71 -14.72 2.84
N ASN A 100 -14.03 -13.43 2.60
CA ASN A 100 -13.09 -12.48 2.01
C ASN A 100 -11.81 -12.36 2.84
N LEU A 101 -11.91 -12.29 4.17
CA LEU A 101 -10.76 -12.25 5.07
C LEU A 101 -9.94 -13.56 4.99
N LYS A 102 -10.61 -14.71 5.05
CA LYS A 102 -9.94 -16.04 5.01
C LYS A 102 -9.13 -16.29 3.74
N ILE A 103 -9.58 -15.76 2.58
CA ILE A 103 -8.79 -15.85 1.34
C ILE A 103 -7.39 -15.24 1.52
N GLY A 104 -7.27 -14.11 2.24
CA GLY A 104 -5.96 -13.49 2.51
C GLY A 104 -5.00 -14.40 3.26
N GLY A 105 -5.53 -15.28 4.13
CA GLY A 105 -4.74 -16.22 4.94
C GLY A 105 -4.36 -17.53 4.26
N GLN A 106 -4.74 -17.76 3.00
CA GLN A 106 -4.52 -19.07 2.32
C GLN A 106 -3.05 -19.49 2.20
N LEU A 107 -2.12 -18.55 2.21
CA LEU A 107 -0.68 -18.86 2.17
C LEU A 107 -0.16 -19.49 3.47
N GLY A 108 -0.95 -19.45 4.56
CA GLY A 108 -0.57 -20.03 5.84
C GLY A 108 0.70 -19.44 6.48
N ARG A 109 1.10 -18.22 6.09
CA ARG A 109 2.25 -17.55 6.70
C ARG A 109 1.98 -17.34 8.20
N PRO A 110 2.88 -17.78 9.11
CA PRO A 110 2.75 -17.49 10.52
C PRO A 110 2.91 -15.99 10.80
N GLY A 111 2.19 -15.49 11.79
CA GLY A 111 2.27 -14.09 12.21
C GLY A 111 1.10 -13.68 13.09
N PRO A 112 1.04 -12.40 13.51
CA PRO A 112 0.06 -11.90 14.45
C PRO A 112 -1.35 -11.76 13.84
N TRP A 113 -1.45 -11.67 12.50
CA TRP A 113 -2.71 -11.38 11.84
C TRP A 113 -3.56 -12.64 11.67
N THR A 114 -4.51 -12.81 12.59
CA THR A 114 -5.55 -13.83 12.59
C THR A 114 -6.91 -13.18 12.42
N LEU A 115 -7.96 -13.96 12.16
CA LEU A 115 -9.34 -13.43 12.14
C LEU A 115 -9.69 -12.70 13.44
N ALA A 116 -9.29 -13.24 14.59
CA ALA A 116 -9.51 -12.61 15.89
C ALA A 116 -8.83 -11.22 15.92
N ARG A 117 -7.57 -11.13 15.50
CA ARG A 117 -6.82 -9.88 15.49
C ARG A 117 -7.42 -8.85 14.52
N ILE A 118 -7.93 -9.29 13.35
CA ILE A 118 -8.64 -8.41 12.41
C ILE A 118 -9.94 -7.89 13.04
N TYR A 119 -10.67 -8.71 13.77
CA TYR A 119 -11.90 -8.30 14.46
C TYR A 119 -11.64 -7.36 15.64
N GLU A 120 -10.50 -7.49 16.33
CA GLU A 120 -10.05 -6.52 17.33
C GLU A 120 -9.70 -5.16 16.67
N LEU A 121 -9.04 -5.19 15.53
CA LEU A 121 -8.68 -3.99 14.78
C LEU A 121 -9.92 -3.28 14.21
N PHE A 122 -10.88 -4.06 13.69
CA PHE A 122 -12.11 -3.58 13.05
C PHE A 122 -13.34 -4.33 13.62
N PRO A 123 -13.86 -3.96 14.82
CA PRO A 123 -14.94 -4.69 15.49
C PRO A 123 -16.21 -4.83 14.65
N VAL A 124 -16.53 -3.84 13.81
CA VAL A 124 -17.68 -3.87 12.90
C VAL A 124 -17.65 -5.06 11.94
N LEU A 125 -16.46 -5.58 11.60
CA LEU A 125 -16.32 -6.74 10.72
C LEU A 125 -16.72 -8.05 11.42
N ALA A 126 -16.52 -8.14 12.75
CA ALA A 126 -17.00 -9.28 13.54
C ALA A 126 -18.52 -9.35 13.57
N GLU A 127 -19.16 -8.19 13.78
CA GLU A 127 -20.64 -8.07 13.82
C GLU A 127 -21.28 -8.46 12.48
N ARG A 128 -20.58 -8.21 11.37
CA ARG A 128 -21.08 -8.40 10.01
C ARG A 128 -20.43 -9.57 9.26
N ARG A 129 -19.75 -10.46 9.97
CA ARG A 129 -18.89 -11.52 9.38
C ARG A 129 -19.60 -12.44 8.39
N THR A 130 -20.90 -12.69 8.60
CA THR A 130 -21.73 -13.57 7.74
C THR A 130 -22.46 -12.83 6.62
N GLN A 131 -22.39 -11.51 6.58
CA GLN A 131 -23.02 -10.72 5.55
C GLN A 131 -22.19 -10.73 4.24
N PRO A 132 -22.82 -10.63 3.06
CA PRO A 132 -22.09 -10.39 1.82
C PRO A 132 -21.23 -9.13 1.92
N ALA A 133 -19.97 -9.21 1.52
CA ALA A 133 -19.04 -8.07 1.65
C ALA A 133 -19.52 -6.83 0.87
N THR A 134 -20.26 -7.02 -0.20
CA THR A 134 -20.83 -5.94 -1.03
C THR A 134 -21.99 -5.19 -0.37
N SER A 135 -22.63 -5.76 0.66
CA SER A 135 -23.72 -5.09 1.39
C SER A 135 -23.23 -4.07 2.41
N LEU A 136 -21.93 -4.01 2.66
CA LEU A 136 -21.30 -3.10 3.60
C LEU A 136 -21.18 -1.67 3.02
N SER A 137 -21.09 -0.67 3.93
CA SER A 137 -20.71 0.69 3.52
C SER A 137 -19.32 0.72 2.87
N GLY A 138 -19.03 1.75 2.07
CA GLY A 138 -17.74 1.89 1.40
C GLY A 138 -16.55 1.82 2.37
N GLY A 139 -16.64 2.43 3.54
CA GLY A 139 -15.60 2.37 4.56
C GLY A 139 -15.42 0.98 5.16
N GLN A 140 -16.53 0.28 5.44
CA GLN A 140 -16.48 -1.09 5.94
C GLN A 140 -15.88 -2.05 4.89
N GLN A 141 -16.22 -1.85 3.60
CA GLN A 141 -15.59 -2.59 2.52
C GLN A 141 -14.06 -2.35 2.44
N GLN A 142 -13.63 -1.11 2.71
CA GLN A 142 -12.21 -0.77 2.77
C GLN A 142 -11.52 -1.48 3.95
N MET A 143 -12.16 -1.54 5.11
CA MET A 143 -11.67 -2.30 6.26
C MET A 143 -11.55 -3.81 5.94
N VAL A 144 -12.49 -4.39 5.18
CA VAL A 144 -12.38 -5.78 4.69
C VAL A 144 -11.18 -5.94 3.76
N ALA A 145 -10.95 -5.01 2.84
CA ALA A 145 -9.82 -5.07 1.91
C ALA A 145 -8.47 -5.01 2.63
N ILE A 146 -8.35 -4.11 3.62
CA ILE A 146 -7.16 -4.01 4.49
C ILE A 146 -7.01 -5.30 5.31
N GLY A 147 -8.07 -5.75 5.98
CA GLY A 147 -8.06 -6.97 6.78
C GLY A 147 -7.67 -8.20 5.96
N ARG A 148 -8.19 -8.35 4.73
CA ARG A 148 -7.80 -9.41 3.80
C ARG A 148 -6.30 -9.39 3.47
N ALA A 149 -5.74 -8.20 3.22
CA ALA A 149 -4.32 -8.07 2.95
C ALA A 149 -3.47 -8.43 4.20
N LEU A 150 -3.87 -7.96 5.39
CA LEU A 150 -3.22 -8.28 6.66
C LEU A 150 -3.24 -9.79 6.98
N MET A 151 -4.32 -10.49 6.65
CA MET A 151 -4.43 -11.95 6.86
C MET A 151 -3.32 -12.76 6.15
N SER A 152 -2.64 -12.21 5.14
CA SER A 152 -1.47 -12.84 4.54
C SER A 152 -0.21 -12.74 5.42
N ASN A 153 -0.30 -12.09 6.58
CA ASN A 153 0.82 -11.78 7.47
C ASN A 153 2.01 -11.16 6.73
N PRO A 154 1.82 -10.02 6.05
CA PRO A 154 2.87 -9.41 5.25
C PRO A 154 3.93 -8.75 6.13
N LYS A 155 5.13 -8.52 5.57
CA LYS A 155 6.17 -7.65 6.12
C LYS A 155 6.06 -6.23 5.56
N LEU A 156 5.49 -6.11 4.35
CA LEU A 156 5.24 -4.84 3.68
C LEU A 156 3.80 -4.82 3.15
N LEU A 157 3.04 -3.80 3.53
CA LEU A 157 1.71 -3.55 3.02
C LEU A 157 1.73 -2.33 2.08
N LEU A 158 1.29 -2.53 0.86
CA LEU A 158 1.11 -1.50 -0.14
C LEU A 158 -0.36 -1.07 -0.12
N CYS A 159 -0.63 0.23 0.02
CA CYS A 159 -1.97 0.80 0.10
C CYS A 159 -2.18 1.77 -1.06
N ASP A 160 -3.04 1.42 -2.02
CA ASP A 160 -3.34 2.25 -3.19
C ASP A 160 -4.64 3.02 -2.95
N GLU A 161 -4.52 4.33 -2.66
CA GLU A 161 -5.62 5.29 -2.48
C GLU A 161 -6.73 4.79 -1.55
N ILE A 162 -6.35 4.36 -0.34
CA ILE A 162 -7.29 3.75 0.63
C ILE A 162 -8.33 4.72 1.18
N SER A 163 -8.14 6.03 1.02
CA SER A 163 -9.06 7.09 1.42
C SER A 163 -10.09 7.44 0.34
N LEU A 164 -9.85 7.04 -0.93
CA LEU A 164 -10.63 7.49 -2.09
C LEU A 164 -12.11 7.15 -1.98
N GLY A 165 -12.95 8.18 -2.14
CA GLY A 165 -14.41 8.02 -2.15
C GLY A 165 -15.02 7.69 -0.78
N LEU A 166 -14.28 7.90 0.31
CA LEU A 166 -14.76 7.71 1.68
C LEU A 166 -15.10 9.03 2.36
N ALA A 167 -16.07 8.98 3.28
CA ALA A 167 -16.38 10.13 4.12
C ALA A 167 -15.18 10.45 5.05
N PRO A 168 -14.89 11.74 5.36
CA PRO A 168 -13.75 12.14 6.19
C PRO A 168 -13.68 11.46 7.56
N ILE A 169 -14.83 11.16 8.17
CA ILE A 169 -14.87 10.45 9.46
C ILE A 169 -14.33 9.02 9.33
N VAL A 170 -14.65 8.33 8.24
CA VAL A 170 -14.21 6.96 7.97
C VAL A 170 -12.71 6.93 7.61
N VAL A 171 -12.25 7.93 6.85
CA VAL A 171 -10.82 8.07 6.55
C VAL A 171 -10.04 8.20 7.86
N ARG A 172 -10.45 9.12 8.76
CA ARG A 172 -9.82 9.26 10.08
C ARG A 172 -9.83 7.96 10.89
N GLU A 173 -10.93 7.21 10.86
CA GLU A 173 -11.03 5.93 11.56
C GLU A 173 -10.01 4.91 11.02
N ILE A 174 -9.87 4.78 9.71
CA ILE A 174 -8.91 3.85 9.08
C ILE A 174 -7.47 4.29 9.41
N TYR A 175 -7.15 5.55 9.24
CA TYR A 175 -5.80 6.08 9.52
C TYR A 175 -5.42 5.98 10.99
N ALA A 176 -6.37 6.12 11.91
CA ALA A 176 -6.13 5.92 13.35
C ALA A 176 -5.73 4.48 13.71
N ARG A 177 -5.96 3.50 12.81
CA ARG A 177 -5.54 2.10 13.01
C ARG A 177 -4.13 1.81 12.48
N LEU A 178 -3.57 2.65 11.61
CA LEU A 178 -2.25 2.41 11.03
C LEU A 178 -1.13 2.28 12.07
N PRO A 179 -1.07 3.09 13.13
CA PRO A 179 -0.06 2.92 14.18
C PRO A 179 -0.10 1.54 14.85
N ALA A 180 -1.30 0.98 15.08
CA ALA A 180 -1.46 -0.36 15.65
C ALA A 180 -0.99 -1.45 14.67
N ILE A 181 -1.15 -1.23 13.36
CA ILE A 181 -0.67 -2.13 12.31
C ILE A 181 0.87 -2.10 12.26
N VAL A 182 1.46 -0.92 12.30
CA VAL A 182 2.93 -0.74 12.29
C VAL A 182 3.58 -1.31 13.55
N ALA A 183 2.92 -1.18 14.72
CA ALA A 183 3.41 -1.71 15.98
C ALA A 183 3.60 -3.24 15.99
N GLU A 184 2.92 -3.96 15.09
CA GLU A 184 3.14 -5.40 14.87
C GLU A 184 4.37 -5.69 13.97
N GLY A 185 5.20 -4.67 13.69
CA GLY A 185 6.42 -4.80 12.89
C GLY A 185 6.21 -4.68 11.37
N LEU A 186 5.05 -4.18 10.93
CA LEU A 186 4.73 -4.02 9.52
C LEU A 186 5.29 -2.71 8.99
N SER A 187 5.85 -2.74 7.76
CA SER A 187 6.17 -1.52 7.01
C SER A 187 5.03 -1.20 6.03
N LEU A 188 4.82 0.08 5.73
CA LEU A 188 3.74 0.54 4.87
C LEU A 188 4.28 1.41 3.73
N VAL A 189 3.73 1.24 2.54
CA VAL A 189 3.77 2.24 1.47
C VAL A 189 2.33 2.69 1.21
N ILE A 190 2.05 3.97 1.41
CA ILE A 190 0.72 4.55 1.25
C ILE A 190 0.77 5.48 0.04
N VAL A 191 -0.02 5.18 -0.97
CA VAL A 191 -0.26 6.08 -2.11
C VAL A 191 -1.51 6.89 -1.82
N GLU A 192 -1.41 8.21 -1.89
CA GLU A 192 -2.52 9.11 -1.61
C GLU A 192 -2.50 10.36 -2.50
N GLN A 193 -3.69 10.93 -2.68
CA GLN A 193 -3.88 12.25 -3.30
C GLN A 193 -3.97 13.36 -2.23
N ASP A 194 -4.46 13.03 -1.04
CA ASP A 194 -4.53 13.96 0.10
C ASP A 194 -3.16 14.07 0.77
N ILE A 195 -2.46 15.16 0.46
CA ILE A 195 -1.13 15.46 0.98
C ILE A 195 -1.13 15.53 2.51
N VAL A 196 -2.19 16.10 3.11
CA VAL A 196 -2.27 16.27 4.57
C VAL A 196 -2.34 14.92 5.27
N GLN A 197 -3.16 14.00 4.75
CA GLN A 197 -3.27 12.65 5.27
C GLN A 197 -1.95 11.87 5.10
N ALA A 198 -1.32 11.98 3.93
CA ALA A 198 -0.08 11.31 3.62
C ALA A 198 1.05 11.75 4.57
N LEU A 199 1.23 13.07 4.76
CA LEU A 199 2.24 13.64 5.65
C LEU A 199 2.02 13.27 7.12
N ALA A 200 0.75 13.24 7.57
CA ALA A 200 0.43 12.89 8.95
C ALA A 200 0.70 11.42 9.29
N ALA A 201 0.71 10.53 8.28
CA ALA A 201 0.86 9.10 8.49
C ALA A 201 2.30 8.60 8.27
N ALA A 202 3.10 9.30 7.47
CA ALA A 202 4.40 8.81 6.99
C ALA A 202 5.59 9.48 7.69
N SER A 203 6.72 8.77 7.75
CA SER A 203 8.02 9.33 8.13
C SER A 203 8.82 9.84 6.92
N GLN A 204 8.64 9.21 5.75
CA GLN A 204 9.28 9.57 4.48
C GLN A 204 8.23 9.80 3.40
N VAL A 205 8.49 10.75 2.50
CA VAL A 205 7.61 11.10 1.39
C VAL A 205 8.37 11.11 0.08
N TYR A 206 7.76 10.54 -0.94
CA TYR A 206 8.17 10.64 -2.34
C TYR A 206 7.05 11.31 -3.13
N CYS A 207 7.33 12.43 -3.80
CA CYS A 207 6.40 13.07 -4.72
C CYS A 207 6.71 12.62 -6.15
N LEU A 208 5.75 11.96 -6.80
CA LEU A 208 5.85 11.57 -8.20
C LEU A 208 5.21 12.62 -9.09
N GLN A 209 5.91 12.99 -10.15
CA GLN A 209 5.43 13.82 -11.23
C GLN A 209 5.86 13.20 -12.57
N GLU A 210 4.91 12.97 -13.47
CA GLU A 210 5.18 12.43 -14.81
C GLU A 210 6.09 11.18 -14.80
N GLY A 211 5.83 10.27 -13.86
CA GLY A 211 6.57 9.02 -13.73
C GLY A 211 7.98 9.14 -13.14
N ARG A 212 8.34 10.27 -12.55
CA ARG A 212 9.64 10.53 -11.91
C ARG A 212 9.47 10.97 -10.48
N VAL A 213 10.48 10.76 -9.63
CA VAL A 213 10.54 11.36 -8.30
C VAL A 213 10.96 12.82 -8.45
N ALA A 214 10.03 13.75 -8.26
CA ALA A 214 10.28 15.18 -8.31
C ALA A 214 10.79 15.73 -6.97
N LEU A 215 10.34 15.14 -5.84
CA LEU A 215 10.74 15.54 -4.49
C LEU A 215 10.75 14.31 -3.58
N GLN A 216 11.71 14.25 -2.66
CA GLN A 216 11.75 13.25 -1.60
C GLN A 216 12.34 13.84 -0.31
N GLY A 217 11.92 13.33 0.84
CA GLY A 217 12.46 13.74 2.14
C GLY A 217 11.64 13.25 3.30
N ALA A 218 12.15 13.51 4.51
CA ALA A 218 11.41 13.25 5.74
C ALA A 218 10.14 14.13 5.80
N ALA A 219 9.02 13.56 6.23
CA ALA A 219 7.73 14.23 6.19
C ALA A 219 7.70 15.56 6.99
N ASP A 220 8.45 15.62 8.08
CA ASP A 220 8.58 16.79 8.95
C ASP A 220 9.52 17.88 8.39
N SER A 221 10.38 17.54 7.44
CA SER A 221 11.32 18.45 6.80
C SER A 221 10.78 19.12 5.52
N LEU A 222 9.71 18.57 4.94
CA LEU A 222 9.15 19.06 3.68
C LEU A 222 8.16 20.20 3.94
N THR A 223 8.39 21.34 3.27
CA THR A 223 7.45 22.47 3.33
C THR A 223 6.27 22.26 2.39
N ARG A 224 5.14 22.88 2.71
CA ARG A 224 3.95 22.83 1.84
C ARG A 224 4.21 23.41 0.47
N GLU A 225 5.04 24.46 0.40
CA GLU A 225 5.45 25.12 -0.84
C GLU A 225 6.29 24.20 -1.72
N ALA A 226 7.28 23.49 -1.14
CA ALA A 226 8.10 22.53 -1.86
C ALA A 226 7.26 21.36 -2.42
N ILE A 227 6.31 20.87 -1.61
CA ILE A 227 5.40 19.81 -2.05
C ILE A 227 4.47 20.31 -3.15
N ALA A 228 3.89 21.52 -3.02
CA ALA A 228 3.03 22.09 -4.04
C ALA A 228 3.78 22.31 -5.36
N ALA A 229 5.01 22.82 -5.30
CA ALA A 229 5.85 22.98 -6.47
C ALA A 229 6.12 21.63 -7.17
N ALA A 230 6.49 20.58 -6.42
CA ALA A 230 6.73 19.26 -6.95
C ALA A 230 5.45 18.56 -7.46
N TYR A 231 4.30 18.86 -6.86
CA TYR A 231 3.00 18.27 -7.21
C TYR A 231 2.41 18.89 -8.48
N PHE A 232 2.52 20.22 -8.65
CA PHE A 232 1.94 20.96 -9.77
C PHE A 232 2.95 21.28 -10.87
N GLY A 233 4.25 21.09 -10.65
CA GLY A 233 5.29 21.36 -11.64
C GLY A 233 5.55 22.86 -11.88
N VAL A 234 5.45 23.69 -10.85
CA VAL A 234 5.61 25.15 -10.91
C VAL A 234 6.81 25.61 -10.08
#